data_2dc9eb4b4f5b4048ddbbaf4a0f9077b9
#
_entry.id   2dc9eb4b4f5b4048ddbbaf4a0f9077b9
#
_cell.length_a   1.000
_cell.length_b   1.000
_cell.length_c   1.000
_cell.angle_alpha   90.00
_cell.angle_beta   90.00
_cell.angle_gamma   90.00
#
_symmetry.space_group_name_H-M   'P 1'
#
loop_
_entity.id
_entity.type
_entity.pdbx_description
1 polymer ?
#
loop_
_entity_poly.entity_id
_entity_poly.type
_entity_poly.pdbx_seq_one_letter_code
_entity_poly.pdbx_strand_id
1 'polypeptide(L)' 'MQLTGALTFANAHEVWAVFAPTAAGTASIDVSGVTQVDSAGLALISALKRKAGGQCRVVGLTPKLATLASAYDIEALF' A
#
# COMPACT_ATOMS: atom_id res chain seq x y z
N MET A 1 -5.15 -8.46 -4.09
CA MET A 1 -4.45 -7.38 -4.82
C MET A 1 -2.96 -7.49 -4.53
N GLN A 2 -2.14 -7.44 -5.55
CA GLN A 2 -0.69 -7.53 -5.39
C GLN A 2 -0.02 -6.30 -5.99
N LEU A 3 0.77 -5.60 -5.18
CA LEU A 3 1.55 -4.45 -5.61
C LEU A 3 3.01 -4.86 -5.74
N THR A 4 3.66 -4.45 -6.82
CA THR A 4 5.05 -4.81 -7.10
C THR A 4 5.81 -3.59 -7.60
N GLY A 5 7.14 -3.67 -7.50
CA GLY A 5 8.02 -2.62 -7.98
C GLY A 5 8.03 -1.40 -7.09
N ALA A 6 8.26 -0.23 -7.67
CA ALA A 6 8.33 1.01 -6.91
C ALA A 6 6.94 1.56 -6.61
N LEU A 7 6.76 2.03 -5.39
CA LEU A 7 5.59 2.82 -4.98
C LEU A 7 6.12 4.14 -4.43
N THR A 8 6.24 5.13 -5.29
CA THR A 8 6.87 6.40 -4.95
C THR A 8 6.05 7.56 -5.47
N PHE A 9 6.43 8.77 -5.08
CA PHE A 9 5.83 9.99 -5.59
C PHE A 9 5.77 10.00 -7.12
N ALA A 10 6.77 9.43 -7.79
CA ALA A 10 6.85 9.47 -9.24
C ALA A 10 5.75 8.65 -9.93
N ASN A 11 5.23 7.59 -9.29
CA ASN A 11 4.26 6.69 -9.93
C ASN A 11 3.01 6.42 -9.09
N ALA A 12 2.87 7.01 -7.92
CA ALA A 12 1.71 6.75 -7.07
C ALA A 12 0.39 7.04 -7.77
N HIS A 13 0.34 8.09 -8.55
CA HIS A 13 -0.86 8.47 -9.30
C HIS A 13 -1.26 7.38 -10.31
N GLU A 14 -0.29 6.85 -11.03
CA GLU A 14 -0.53 5.79 -12.01
C GLU A 14 -0.99 4.50 -11.34
N VAL A 15 -0.36 4.13 -10.24
CA VAL A 15 -0.74 2.94 -9.49
C VAL A 15 -2.16 3.08 -8.95
N TRP A 16 -2.49 4.25 -8.41
CA TRP A 16 -3.85 4.52 -7.95
C TRP A 16 -4.87 4.35 -9.08
N ALA A 17 -4.58 4.90 -10.26
CA ALA A 17 -5.50 4.82 -11.39
C ALA A 17 -5.77 3.37 -11.82
N VAL A 18 -4.75 2.49 -11.69
CA VAL A 18 -4.90 1.09 -12.07
C VAL A 18 -5.67 0.29 -11.01
N PHE A 19 -5.37 0.50 -9.73
CA PHE A 19 -5.86 -0.39 -8.67
C PHE A 19 -7.10 0.13 -7.95
N ALA A 20 -7.32 1.44 -7.88
CA ALA A 20 -8.45 1.97 -7.15
C ALA A 20 -9.80 1.46 -7.66
N PRO A 21 -10.04 1.35 -8.99
CA PRO A 21 -11.34 0.89 -9.48
C PRO A 21 -11.72 -0.52 -9.01
N THR A 22 -10.74 -1.36 -8.71
CA THR A 22 -10.99 -2.75 -8.30
C THR A 22 -10.72 -2.99 -6.82
N ALA A 23 -10.40 -1.95 -6.05
CA ALA A 23 -10.01 -2.09 -4.66
C ALA A 23 -11.17 -2.46 -3.75
N ALA A 24 -12.38 -1.99 -4.05
CA ALA A 24 -13.55 -2.22 -3.20
C ALA A 24 -13.79 -3.72 -3.03
N GLY A 25 -13.92 -4.16 -1.77
CA GLY A 25 -14.14 -5.57 -1.45
C GLY A 25 -12.90 -6.45 -1.47
N THR A 26 -11.72 -5.90 -1.77
CA THR A 26 -10.47 -6.64 -1.73
C THR A 26 -10.17 -7.10 -0.30
N ALA A 27 -9.87 -8.40 -0.14
CA ALA A 27 -9.63 -8.97 1.18
C ALA A 27 -8.21 -8.68 1.69
N SER A 28 -7.24 -8.57 0.79
CA SER A 28 -5.86 -8.32 1.17
C SER A 28 -5.11 -7.57 0.09
N ILE A 29 -4.09 -6.82 0.52
CA ILE A 29 -3.14 -6.13 -0.35
C ILE A 29 -1.76 -6.70 -0.03
N ASP A 30 -1.18 -7.42 -1.00
CA ASP A 30 0.13 -8.02 -0.85
C ASP A 30 1.18 -7.04 -1.36
N VAL A 31 2.09 -6.65 -0.48
CA VAL A 31 3.15 -5.70 -0.79
C VAL A 31 4.54 -6.33 -0.77
N SER A 32 4.61 -7.66 -0.74
CA SER A 32 5.90 -8.37 -0.68
C SER A 32 6.78 -8.11 -1.90
N GLY A 33 6.19 -7.76 -3.04
CA GLY A 33 6.94 -7.46 -4.26
C GLY A 33 7.35 -6.00 -4.41
N VAL A 34 7.04 -5.16 -3.44
CA VAL A 34 7.42 -3.75 -3.47
C VAL A 34 8.92 -3.61 -3.22
N THR A 35 9.62 -2.96 -4.14
CA THR A 35 11.08 -2.83 -4.08
C THR A 35 11.54 -1.46 -3.61
N GLN A 36 10.73 -0.42 -3.83
CA GLN A 36 11.02 0.94 -3.40
C GLN A 36 9.73 1.58 -2.91
N VAL A 37 9.83 2.37 -1.85
CA VAL A 37 8.67 3.06 -1.28
C VAL A 37 9.13 4.34 -0.61
N ASP A 38 8.32 5.38 -0.74
CA ASP A 38 8.49 6.62 0.00
C ASP A 38 7.17 6.96 0.72
N SER A 39 7.07 8.16 1.28
CA SER A 39 5.85 8.56 1.99
C SER A 39 4.62 8.58 1.10
N ALA A 40 4.78 8.92 -0.18
CA ALA A 40 3.68 8.87 -1.13
C ALA A 40 3.22 7.43 -1.38
N GLY A 41 4.16 6.48 -1.41
CA GLY A 41 3.84 5.06 -1.53
C GLY A 41 3.07 4.53 -0.32
N LEU A 42 3.48 4.94 0.88
CA LEU A 42 2.74 4.58 2.10
C LEU A 42 1.33 5.15 2.08
N ALA A 43 1.17 6.39 1.68
CA ALA A 43 -0.14 7.03 1.57
C ALA A 43 -1.02 6.30 0.56
N LEU A 44 -0.43 5.86 -0.54
CA LEU A 44 -1.13 5.09 -1.56
C LEU A 44 -1.67 3.77 -0.99
N ILE A 45 -0.83 3.02 -0.27
CA ILE A 45 -1.24 1.76 0.34
C ILE A 45 -2.38 2.00 1.33
N SER A 46 -2.25 3.02 2.17
CA SER A 46 -3.30 3.38 3.13
C SER A 46 -4.61 3.74 2.45
N ALA A 47 -4.54 4.51 1.36
CA ALA A 47 -5.72 4.90 0.61
C ALA A 47 -6.40 3.71 -0.06
N LEU A 48 -5.62 2.79 -0.63
CA LEU A 48 -6.17 1.56 -1.22
C LEU A 48 -6.83 0.69 -0.17
N LYS A 49 -6.22 0.58 1.02
CA LYS A 49 -6.80 -0.18 2.11
C LYS A 49 -8.16 0.40 2.54
N ARG A 50 -8.24 1.72 2.65
CA ARG A 50 -9.52 2.38 2.99
C ARG A 50 -10.57 2.15 1.91
N LYS A 51 -10.17 2.22 0.65
CA LYS A 51 -11.10 1.99 -0.46
C LYS A 51 -11.57 0.54 -0.50
N ALA A 52 -10.71 -0.39 -0.13
CA ALA A 52 -11.06 -1.81 -0.08
C ALA A 52 -12.09 -2.15 1.00
N GLY A 53 -12.10 -1.39 2.07
CA GLY A 53 -13.02 -1.60 3.19
C GLY A 53 -12.30 -2.02 4.46
N GLY A 54 -13.03 -2.02 5.58
CA GLY A 54 -12.46 -2.24 6.90
C GLY A 54 -11.91 -3.64 7.17
N GLN A 55 -12.22 -4.62 6.31
CA GLN A 55 -11.75 -5.98 6.47
C GLN A 55 -10.47 -6.27 5.70
N CYS A 56 -10.00 -5.33 4.90
CA CYS A 56 -8.79 -5.53 4.11
C CYS A 56 -7.55 -5.56 4.99
N ARG A 57 -6.63 -6.49 4.68
CA ARG A 57 -5.34 -6.61 5.36
C ARG A 57 -4.22 -6.30 4.40
N VAL A 58 -3.20 -5.61 4.91
CA VAL A 58 -1.93 -5.47 4.19
C VAL A 58 -1.02 -6.61 4.64
N VAL A 59 -0.56 -7.41 3.68
CA VAL A 59 0.26 -8.59 3.95
C VAL A 59 1.58 -8.49 3.20
N GLY A 60 2.59 -9.23 3.67
CA GLY A 60 3.89 -9.28 3.02
C GLY A 60 4.73 -8.03 3.25
N LEU A 61 4.57 -7.35 4.39
CA LEU A 61 5.35 -6.15 4.70
C LEU A 61 6.84 -6.48 4.67
N THR A 62 7.57 -5.77 3.82
CA THR A 62 9.03 -5.87 3.82
C THR A 62 9.59 -5.13 5.02
N PRO A 63 10.84 -5.43 5.46
CA PRO A 63 11.46 -4.69 6.56
C PRO A 63 11.50 -3.19 6.32
N LYS A 64 11.74 -2.77 5.09
CA LYS A 64 11.76 -1.34 4.74
C LYS A 64 10.39 -0.70 4.90
N LEU A 65 9.33 -1.37 4.45
CA LEU A 65 7.97 -0.87 4.61
C LEU A 65 7.58 -0.79 6.08
N ALA A 66 7.90 -1.82 6.85
CA ALA A 66 7.62 -1.84 8.28
C ALA A 66 8.32 -0.69 8.99
N THR A 67 9.59 -0.45 8.65
CA THR A 67 10.37 0.65 9.22
C THR A 67 9.75 2.00 8.88
N LEU A 68 9.37 2.21 7.62
CA LEU A 68 8.75 3.47 7.20
C LEU A 68 7.38 3.67 7.85
N ALA A 69 6.57 2.63 7.92
CA ALA A 69 5.26 2.72 8.55
C ALA A 69 5.39 3.11 10.03
N SER A 70 6.38 2.54 10.72
CA SER A 70 6.66 2.89 12.10
C SER A 70 7.14 4.35 12.22
N ALA A 71 8.01 4.79 11.31
CA ALA A 71 8.53 6.16 11.32
C ALA A 71 7.43 7.19 11.12
N TYR A 72 6.40 6.87 10.35
CA TYR A 72 5.25 7.76 10.15
C TYR A 72 4.09 7.46 11.11
N ASP A 73 4.30 6.54 12.05
CA ASP A 73 3.31 6.20 13.09
C ASP A 73 2.00 5.70 12.48
N ILE A 74 2.08 4.92 11.42
CA ILE A 74 0.91 4.42 10.70
C ILE A 74 0.87 2.90 10.63
N GLU A 75 1.72 2.19 11.37
CA GLU A 75 1.73 0.72 11.34
C GLU A 75 0.40 0.12 11.78
N ALA A 76 -0.35 0.82 12.61
CA ALA A 76 -1.67 0.37 13.04
C ALA A 76 -2.71 0.40 11.91
N LEU A 77 -2.43 1.12 10.83
CA LEU A 77 -3.31 1.19 9.66
C LEU A 77 -3.11 0.00 8.71
N PHE A 78 -2.04 -0.73 8.89
CA PHE A 78 -1.68 -1.87 8.06
C PHE A 78 -1.93 -3.19 8.83
#